data_3fedc844f15dde0e0b94262aaaabf01f
#
_entry.id   3fedc844f15dde0e0b94262aaaabf01f
#
_cell.length_a   1.000
_cell.length_b   1.000
_cell.length_c   1.000
_cell.angle_alpha   90.00
_cell.angle_beta   90.00
_cell.angle_gamma   90.00
#
_symmetry.space_group_name_H-M   'P 1'
#
loop_
_entity.id
_entity.type
_entity.pdbx_description
1 polymer ?
#
loop_
_entity_poly.entity_id
_entity_poly.type
_entity_poly.pdbx_seq_one_letter_code
_entity_poly.pdbx_strand_id
1 'polypeptide(L)'
;MEDIEPFCISLINQAIGKRASDIHFLMNDSHCSIFYRSGGELKKWRELPLRIGERLVSHLKYRSGMDIGEQRKPQSMSITHKRKSSTYSLRLSTLPNKQSEGLIIRILPHRMTHSIETLSLFPQASSQLHPLRTFQSGLCLFAGSTGSGKTTTLYAILEHIRHSGNKSIITIEDPIEIPLNDIVQVEVNEKAGLTFDSILRAALRHDPDVILVGEIRDEETAALAVRASLTGHLVLATVHANDVQTTFLRLLNLGVKESDLIDCCKMIMVQQLVKLRCPICFHEAEEDERCSCQKPLRKALVEVIVGEELKLLAKGQFMRRSSFKDQARKAWVLGYISELELRSFLT
;
A
#
# COMPACT_ATOMS: atom_id res chain seq x y z
N MET A 1 38.38 -11.41 11.23
CA MET A 1 37.61 -11.02 10.02
C MET A 1 36.15 -10.98 10.44
N GLU A 2 35.54 -9.82 10.49
CA GLU A 2 34.09 -9.76 10.84
C GLU A 2 33.30 -10.57 9.81
N ASP A 3 32.49 -11.49 10.32
CA ASP A 3 31.60 -12.27 9.47
C ASP A 3 30.49 -11.32 8.94
N ILE A 4 30.39 -11.17 7.63
CA ILE A 4 29.54 -10.17 6.97
C ILE A 4 28.05 -10.43 7.22
N GLU A 5 27.65 -11.69 7.26
CA GLU A 5 26.24 -12.04 7.44
C GLU A 5 25.69 -11.65 8.83
N PRO A 6 26.33 -12.03 9.96
CA PRO A 6 25.90 -11.59 11.28
C PRO A 6 25.92 -10.05 11.43
N PHE A 7 26.92 -9.39 10.83
CA PHE A 7 26.99 -7.94 10.85
C PHE A 7 25.81 -7.30 10.10
N CYS A 8 25.48 -7.81 8.92
CA CYS A 8 24.35 -7.35 8.12
C CYS A 8 23.01 -7.53 8.87
N ILE A 9 22.79 -8.70 9.48
CA ILE A 9 21.61 -8.98 10.30
C ILE A 9 21.52 -8.03 11.50
N SER A 10 22.65 -7.80 12.18
CA SER A 10 22.72 -6.87 13.33
C SER A 10 22.36 -5.45 12.92
N LEU A 11 22.90 -4.97 11.78
CA LEU A 11 22.63 -3.65 11.22
C LEU A 11 21.15 -3.44 10.95
N ILE A 12 20.51 -4.38 10.25
CA ILE A 12 19.07 -4.35 9.96
C ILE A 12 18.26 -4.37 11.26
N ASN A 13 18.61 -5.25 12.21
CA ASN A 13 17.93 -5.34 13.50
C ASN A 13 18.05 -4.06 14.33
N GLN A 14 19.18 -3.36 14.26
CA GLN A 14 19.37 -2.08 14.93
C GLN A 14 18.52 -0.98 14.27
N ALA A 15 18.49 -0.92 12.94
CA ALA A 15 17.62 0.01 12.19
C ALA A 15 16.14 -0.20 12.56
N ILE A 16 15.67 -1.44 12.56
CA ILE A 16 14.32 -1.79 13.01
C ILE A 16 14.08 -1.36 14.46
N GLY A 17 15.06 -1.56 15.35
CA GLY A 17 14.97 -1.14 16.76
C GLY A 17 14.86 0.36 16.94
N LYS A 18 15.49 1.14 16.07
CA LYS A 18 15.41 2.60 16.02
C LYS A 18 14.20 3.11 15.21
N ARG A 19 13.34 2.21 14.73
CA ARG A 19 12.17 2.52 13.90
C ARG A 19 12.53 3.28 12.62
N ALA A 20 13.70 2.97 12.05
CA ALA A 20 14.10 3.54 10.79
C ALA A 20 13.17 3.04 9.66
N SER A 21 12.80 3.96 8.77
CA SER A 21 12.08 3.64 7.54
C SER A 21 13.02 3.14 6.44
N ASP A 22 14.24 3.69 6.41
CA ASP A 22 15.23 3.34 5.38
C ASP A 22 16.64 3.26 5.96
N ILE A 23 17.50 2.43 5.33
CA ILE A 23 18.94 2.39 5.54
C ILE A 23 19.61 2.80 4.22
N HIS A 24 20.49 3.78 4.27
CA HIS A 24 21.24 4.25 3.11
C HIS A 24 22.72 3.89 3.24
N PHE A 25 23.26 3.25 2.22
CA PHE A 25 24.68 3.01 2.05
C PHE A 25 25.20 3.97 0.99
N LEU A 26 26.02 4.92 1.39
CA LEU A 26 26.66 5.89 0.50
C LEU A 26 28.17 5.60 0.45
N MET A 27 28.64 5.18 -0.72
CA MET A 27 30.03 4.88 -0.95
C MET A 27 30.72 6.05 -1.64
N ASN A 28 31.94 6.35 -1.19
CA ASN A 28 32.88 7.25 -1.84
C ASN A 28 34.23 6.54 -2.02
N ASP A 29 35.28 7.26 -2.44
CA ASP A 29 36.59 6.70 -2.78
C ASP A 29 37.33 6.05 -1.60
N SER A 30 36.97 6.35 -0.37
CA SER A 30 37.71 5.95 0.82
C SER A 30 36.89 5.16 1.84
N HIS A 31 35.58 5.38 1.89
CA HIS A 31 34.72 4.78 2.92
C HIS A 31 33.27 4.60 2.47
N CYS A 32 32.55 3.80 3.23
CA CYS A 32 31.08 3.64 3.14
C CYS A 32 30.43 4.28 4.35
N SER A 33 29.63 5.31 4.12
CA SER A 33 28.82 5.93 5.16
C SER A 33 27.42 5.30 5.19
N ILE A 34 26.98 4.87 6.38
CA ILE A 34 25.66 4.28 6.59
C ILE A 34 24.80 5.26 7.37
N PHE A 35 23.60 5.51 6.86
CA PHE A 35 22.61 6.38 7.49
C PHE A 35 21.30 5.63 7.72
N TYR A 36 20.59 6.01 8.77
CA TYR A 36 19.21 5.61 9.01
C TYR A 36 18.28 6.81 8.82
N ARG A 37 17.19 6.61 8.11
CA ARG A 37 16.09 7.57 8.08
C ARG A 37 15.10 7.22 9.18
N SER A 38 14.88 8.14 10.09
CA SER A 38 13.92 7.98 11.20
C SER A 38 13.22 9.31 11.42
N GLY A 39 11.88 9.32 11.46
CA GLY A 39 11.11 10.56 11.59
C GLY A 39 11.34 11.56 10.44
N GLY A 40 11.54 11.07 9.21
CA GLY A 40 11.84 11.92 8.05
C GLY A 40 13.32 12.36 7.96
N GLU A 41 14.06 12.36 9.05
CA GLU A 41 15.46 12.81 9.11
C GLU A 41 16.45 11.69 8.78
N LEU A 42 17.49 12.03 8.00
CA LEU A 42 18.60 11.15 7.68
C LEU A 42 19.73 11.36 8.71
N LYS A 43 19.97 10.34 9.57
CA LYS A 43 20.96 10.39 10.65
C LYS A 43 22.13 9.45 10.32
N LYS A 44 23.37 9.98 10.35
CA LYS A 44 24.58 9.16 10.16
C LYS A 44 24.67 8.18 11.34
N TRP A 45 24.77 6.88 11.00
CA TRP A 45 24.90 5.85 12.00
C TRP A 45 26.35 5.39 12.17
N ARG A 46 27.03 5.09 11.06
CA ARG A 46 28.41 4.55 11.09
C ARG A 46 29.13 4.84 9.79
N GLU A 47 30.43 4.86 9.87
CA GLU A 47 31.34 4.86 8.74
C GLU A 47 32.20 3.61 8.77
N LEU A 48 32.40 2.98 7.63
CA LEU A 48 33.12 1.74 7.45
C LEU A 48 34.19 1.93 6.37
N PRO A 49 35.32 1.20 6.44
CA PRO A 49 36.24 1.11 5.33
C PRO A 49 35.49 0.68 4.05
N LEU A 50 35.86 1.27 2.90
CA LEU A 50 35.21 1.02 1.62
C LEU A 50 35.03 -0.49 1.34
N ARG A 51 36.10 -1.26 1.50
CA ARG A 51 36.10 -2.72 1.28
C ARG A 51 35.03 -3.46 2.13
N ILE A 52 34.74 -2.99 3.32
CA ILE A 52 33.68 -3.59 4.16
C ILE A 52 32.30 -3.21 3.62
N GLY A 53 32.13 -1.94 3.21
CA GLY A 53 30.89 -1.47 2.58
C GLY A 53 30.55 -2.25 1.31
N GLU A 54 31.52 -2.42 0.40
CA GLU A 54 31.38 -3.20 -0.82
C GLU A 54 30.97 -4.66 -0.55
N ARG A 55 31.60 -5.29 0.43
CA ARG A 55 31.22 -6.65 0.84
C ARG A 55 29.81 -6.74 1.39
N LEU A 56 29.37 -5.73 2.15
CA LEU A 56 27.99 -5.67 2.66
C LEU A 56 26.98 -5.53 1.54
N VAL A 57 27.24 -4.64 0.58
CA VAL A 57 26.35 -4.45 -0.58
C VAL A 57 26.30 -5.71 -1.43
N SER A 58 27.45 -6.33 -1.73
CA SER A 58 27.52 -7.59 -2.46
C SER A 58 26.76 -8.72 -1.77
N HIS A 59 26.89 -8.83 -0.43
CA HIS A 59 26.15 -9.81 0.36
C HIS A 59 24.62 -9.55 0.31
N LEU A 60 24.20 -8.30 0.40
CA LEU A 60 22.79 -7.92 0.32
C LEU A 60 22.21 -8.19 -1.08
N LYS A 61 22.98 -7.90 -2.15
CA LYS A 61 22.60 -8.26 -3.53
C LYS A 61 22.45 -9.77 -3.67
N TYR A 62 23.40 -10.53 -3.20
CA TYR A 62 23.34 -12.00 -3.21
C TYR A 62 22.08 -12.53 -2.53
N ARG A 63 21.81 -12.08 -1.30
CA ARG A 63 20.63 -12.50 -0.53
C ARG A 63 19.31 -12.11 -1.17
N SER A 64 19.28 -11.03 -1.92
CA SER A 64 18.07 -10.53 -2.59
C SER A 64 17.85 -11.09 -3.98
N GLY A 65 18.81 -11.88 -4.52
CA GLY A 65 18.76 -12.39 -5.88
C GLY A 65 19.10 -11.36 -6.96
N MET A 66 19.73 -10.24 -6.58
CA MET A 66 20.27 -9.28 -7.54
C MET A 66 21.56 -9.82 -8.17
N ASP A 67 21.86 -9.35 -9.39
CA ASP A 67 23.15 -9.63 -10.03
C ASP A 67 24.27 -8.85 -9.33
N ILE A 68 25.20 -9.58 -8.72
CA ILE A 68 26.32 -9.00 -7.98
C ILE A 68 27.32 -8.31 -8.94
N GLY A 69 27.47 -8.85 -10.15
CA GLY A 69 28.40 -8.31 -11.17
C GLY A 69 27.89 -7.05 -11.88
N GLU A 70 26.58 -6.86 -11.93
CA GLU A 70 25.99 -5.70 -12.57
C GLU A 70 25.98 -4.49 -11.62
N GLN A 71 26.84 -3.53 -11.88
CA GLN A 71 26.98 -2.31 -11.07
C GLN A 71 26.63 -1.03 -11.86
N ARG A 72 26.29 -1.16 -13.16
CA ARG A 72 26.01 -0.03 -14.06
C ARG A 72 24.53 0.23 -14.27
N LYS A 73 23.68 -0.72 -13.87
CA LYS A 73 22.22 -0.60 -14.02
C LYS A 73 21.54 -0.62 -12.65
N PRO A 74 20.50 0.19 -12.45
CA PRO A 74 19.68 0.11 -11.26
C PRO A 74 19.05 -1.28 -11.12
N GLN A 75 19.03 -1.80 -9.90
CA GLN A 75 18.36 -3.04 -9.56
C GLN A 75 17.44 -2.81 -8.35
N SER A 76 16.32 -3.52 -8.29
CA SER A 76 15.42 -3.48 -7.15
C SER A 76 14.85 -4.86 -6.89
N MET A 77 14.92 -5.30 -5.63
CA MET A 77 14.43 -6.61 -5.18
C MET A 77 13.88 -6.49 -3.76
N SER A 78 13.03 -7.44 -3.38
CA SER A 78 12.46 -7.51 -2.03
C SER A 78 12.84 -8.82 -1.34
N ILE A 79 13.17 -8.75 -0.05
CA ILE A 79 13.42 -9.94 0.78
C ILE A 79 12.66 -9.85 2.10
N THR A 80 12.34 -11.00 2.66
CA THR A 80 11.74 -11.09 3.99
C THR A 80 12.79 -11.19 5.07
N HIS A 81 12.64 -10.41 6.15
CA HIS A 81 13.51 -10.44 7.32
C HIS A 81 12.69 -10.67 8.58
N LYS A 82 13.07 -11.67 9.39
CA LYS A 82 12.41 -11.98 10.67
C LYS A 82 13.23 -11.42 11.82
N ARG A 83 12.56 -10.69 12.72
CA ARG A 83 13.14 -10.20 13.98
C ARG A 83 12.20 -10.52 15.12
N LYS A 84 12.64 -11.44 16.01
CA LYS A 84 11.77 -12.01 17.07
C LYS A 84 10.48 -12.57 16.45
N SER A 85 9.32 -12.15 16.95
CA SER A 85 8.00 -12.54 16.46
C SER A 85 7.47 -11.65 15.32
N SER A 86 8.25 -10.67 14.87
CA SER A 86 7.83 -9.74 13.81
C SER A 86 8.56 -10.01 12.51
N THR A 87 7.84 -9.91 11.41
CA THR A 87 8.36 -10.05 10.05
C THR A 87 8.39 -8.68 9.37
N TYR A 88 9.38 -8.45 8.52
CA TYR A 88 9.58 -7.21 7.78
C TYR A 88 9.85 -7.54 6.32
N SER A 89 9.30 -6.78 5.39
CA SER A 89 9.77 -6.75 4.00
C SER A 89 10.87 -5.71 3.89
N LEU A 90 12.00 -6.11 3.33
CA LEU A 90 13.11 -5.23 3.03
C LEU A 90 13.16 -5.05 1.51
N ARG A 91 12.86 -3.85 1.03
CA ARG A 91 12.99 -3.50 -0.38
C ARG A 91 14.34 -2.86 -0.61
N LEU A 92 15.19 -3.57 -1.33
CA LEU A 92 16.53 -3.13 -1.68
C LEU A 92 16.50 -2.46 -3.06
N SER A 93 17.19 -1.33 -3.20
CA SER A 93 17.35 -0.64 -4.48
C SER A 93 18.78 -0.14 -4.61
N THR A 94 19.43 -0.46 -5.73
CA THR A 94 20.77 0.05 -6.07
C THR A 94 20.69 1.10 -7.14
N LEU A 95 21.56 2.10 -7.02
CA LEU A 95 21.78 3.11 -8.06
C LEU A 95 23.28 3.25 -8.34
N PRO A 96 23.69 3.15 -9.61
CA PRO A 96 25.09 3.38 -9.99
C PRO A 96 25.48 4.84 -9.74
N ASN A 97 26.69 5.04 -9.26
CA ASN A 97 27.36 6.33 -9.25
C ASN A 97 28.66 6.24 -10.07
N LYS A 98 29.47 7.32 -10.11
CA LYS A 98 30.67 7.37 -10.98
C LYS A 98 31.70 6.27 -10.70
N GLN A 99 31.78 5.76 -9.49
CA GLN A 99 32.88 4.87 -9.05
C GLN A 99 32.39 3.61 -8.35
N SER A 100 31.13 3.58 -7.91
CA SER A 100 30.54 2.49 -7.13
C SER A 100 29.02 2.44 -7.31
N GLU A 101 28.33 1.77 -6.46
CA GLU A 101 26.86 1.82 -6.39
C GLU A 101 26.39 2.18 -4.97
N GLY A 102 25.37 3.03 -4.89
CA GLY A 102 24.65 3.27 -3.65
C GLY A 102 23.55 2.21 -3.44
N LEU A 103 23.29 1.82 -2.20
CA LEU A 103 22.21 0.92 -1.84
C LEU A 103 21.28 1.60 -0.83
N ILE A 104 19.98 1.48 -1.06
CA ILE A 104 18.95 1.86 -0.10
C ILE A 104 18.15 0.61 0.26
N ILE A 105 17.92 0.40 1.56
CA ILE A 105 17.02 -0.63 2.06
C ILE A 105 15.83 0.06 2.72
N ARG A 106 14.65 -0.04 2.13
CA ARG A 106 13.39 0.36 2.77
C ARG A 106 12.88 -0.74 3.65
N ILE A 107 12.51 -0.41 4.89
CA ILE A 107 12.03 -1.34 5.91
C ILE A 107 10.52 -1.21 6.03
N LEU A 108 9.80 -2.23 5.62
CA LEU A 108 8.34 -2.29 5.68
C LEU A 108 7.92 -3.36 6.70
N PRO A 109 7.33 -2.98 7.85
CA PRO A 109 6.88 -3.96 8.82
C PRO A 109 5.66 -4.73 8.29
N HIS A 110 5.70 -6.06 8.37
CA HIS A 110 4.54 -6.92 8.09
C HIS A 110 3.51 -6.84 9.23
N ARG A 111 3.10 -5.65 9.60
CA ARG A 111 2.03 -5.52 10.58
C ARG A 111 0.69 -5.40 9.89
N MET A 112 0.05 -6.51 9.65
CA MET A 112 -1.40 -6.59 9.48
C MET A 112 -2.05 -6.46 10.87
N THR A 113 -2.17 -5.24 11.37
CA THR A 113 -2.78 -5.00 12.69
C THR A 113 -4.06 -4.17 12.60
N HIS A 114 -4.54 -3.92 11.37
CA HIS A 114 -5.77 -3.17 11.18
C HIS A 114 -6.91 -4.13 10.88
N SER A 115 -7.80 -4.29 11.84
CA SER A 115 -9.12 -4.83 11.55
C SER A 115 -9.94 -3.77 10.79
N ILE A 116 -10.93 -4.20 10.03
CA ILE A 116 -11.80 -3.28 9.27
C ILE A 116 -12.35 -2.18 10.17
N GLU A 117 -12.71 -2.50 11.43
CA GLU A 117 -13.28 -1.58 12.41
C GLU A 117 -12.33 -0.43 12.79
N THR A 118 -11.03 -0.67 12.67
CA THR A 118 -10.00 0.31 13.07
C THR A 118 -9.45 1.15 11.93
N LEU A 119 -9.85 0.90 10.69
CA LEU A 119 -9.33 1.58 9.50
C LEU A 119 -9.75 3.05 9.46
N SER A 120 -11.05 3.30 9.60
CA SER A 120 -11.60 4.66 9.53
C SER A 120 -11.58 5.37 10.88
N LEU A 121 -11.52 6.70 10.83
CA LEU A 121 -11.73 7.54 12.01
C LEU A 121 -13.17 7.42 12.54
N PHE A 122 -14.13 7.26 11.64
CA PHE A 122 -15.53 7.12 11.97
C PHE A 122 -16.02 5.68 11.71
N PRO A 123 -16.41 4.92 12.75
CA PRO A 123 -16.77 3.50 12.62
C PRO A 123 -17.89 3.21 11.62
N GLN A 124 -18.82 4.15 11.43
CA GLN A 124 -19.92 4.01 10.48
C GLN A 124 -19.45 3.79 9.03
N ALA A 125 -18.34 4.40 8.64
CA ALA A 125 -17.76 4.17 7.31
C ALA A 125 -17.14 2.77 7.20
N SER A 126 -16.49 2.30 8.26
CA SER A 126 -15.90 0.95 8.30
C SER A 126 -16.99 -0.15 8.28
N SER A 127 -18.15 0.09 8.88
CA SER A 127 -19.24 -0.91 8.91
C SER A 127 -19.80 -1.23 7.52
N GLN A 128 -19.67 -0.29 6.56
CA GLN A 128 -20.08 -0.51 5.17
C GLN A 128 -19.18 -1.49 4.41
N LEU A 129 -18.01 -1.85 4.97
CA LEU A 129 -17.09 -2.83 4.38
C LEU A 129 -17.42 -4.28 4.77
N HIS A 130 -18.19 -4.50 5.83
CA HIS A 130 -18.52 -5.86 6.29
C HIS A 130 -19.25 -6.72 5.25
N PRO A 131 -20.16 -6.18 4.41
CA PRO A 131 -20.83 -6.97 3.38
C PRO A 131 -19.90 -7.55 2.32
N LEU A 132 -18.66 -7.04 2.15
CA LEU A 132 -17.70 -7.53 1.16
C LEU A 132 -17.42 -9.03 1.29
N ARG A 133 -17.46 -9.59 2.50
CA ARG A 133 -17.27 -11.03 2.73
C ARG A 133 -18.40 -11.89 2.16
N THR A 134 -19.61 -11.32 2.03
CA THR A 134 -20.80 -12.03 1.56
C THR A 134 -21.06 -11.84 0.06
N PHE A 135 -20.41 -10.88 -0.57
CA PHE A 135 -20.52 -10.69 -2.01
C PHE A 135 -19.97 -11.92 -2.76
N GLN A 136 -20.77 -12.44 -3.67
CA GLN A 136 -20.38 -13.54 -4.52
C GLN A 136 -19.66 -13.03 -5.78
N SER A 137 -20.14 -11.90 -6.32
CA SER A 137 -19.59 -11.30 -7.53
C SER A 137 -19.80 -9.79 -7.52
N GLY A 138 -19.10 -9.09 -8.41
CA GLY A 138 -19.23 -7.67 -8.64
C GLY A 138 -17.91 -6.94 -8.54
N LEU A 139 -17.92 -5.66 -8.90
CA LEU A 139 -16.76 -4.78 -8.88
C LEU A 139 -16.81 -3.84 -7.67
N CYS A 140 -15.75 -3.82 -6.88
CA CYS A 140 -15.57 -2.88 -5.77
C CYS A 140 -14.34 -2.02 -6.05
N LEU A 141 -14.53 -0.71 -6.17
CA LEU A 141 -13.49 0.25 -6.52
C LEU A 141 -12.99 0.98 -5.28
N PHE A 142 -11.68 1.07 -5.14
CA PHE A 142 -10.99 1.75 -4.04
C PHE A 142 -10.15 2.90 -4.61
N ALA A 143 -10.49 4.13 -4.28
CA ALA A 143 -9.83 5.29 -4.82
C ALA A 143 -9.15 6.14 -3.73
N GLY A 144 -8.26 7.01 -4.17
CA GLY A 144 -7.49 7.93 -3.33
C GLY A 144 -6.10 8.19 -3.91
N SER A 145 -5.44 9.23 -3.42
CA SER A 145 -4.08 9.57 -3.81
C SER A 145 -3.07 8.50 -3.35
N THR A 146 -1.86 8.58 -3.87
CA THR A 146 -0.73 7.77 -3.34
C THR A 146 -0.51 8.09 -1.86
N GLY A 147 -0.32 7.05 -1.05
CA GLY A 147 -0.17 7.21 0.40
C GLY A 147 -1.48 7.42 1.19
N SER A 148 -2.65 7.35 0.56
CA SER A 148 -3.95 7.43 1.26
C SER A 148 -4.30 6.18 2.08
N GLY A 149 -3.47 5.12 2.03
CA GLY A 149 -3.66 3.88 2.80
C GLY A 149 -4.53 2.83 2.11
N LYS A 150 -4.76 2.92 0.78
CA LYS A 150 -5.56 1.95 0.01
C LYS A 150 -5.10 0.52 0.22
N THR A 151 -3.80 0.24 0.07
CA THR A 151 -3.22 -1.10 0.23
C THR A 151 -3.48 -1.66 1.64
N THR A 152 -3.31 -0.84 2.68
CA THR A 152 -3.60 -1.24 4.06
C THR A 152 -5.07 -1.64 4.22
N THR A 153 -5.97 -0.87 3.64
CA THR A 153 -7.42 -1.15 3.68
C THR A 153 -7.77 -2.41 2.89
N LEU A 154 -7.24 -2.57 1.69
CA LEU A 154 -7.46 -3.74 0.86
C LEU A 154 -6.96 -5.02 1.53
N TYR A 155 -5.77 -4.99 2.11
CA TYR A 155 -5.24 -6.16 2.83
C TYR A 155 -6.08 -6.51 4.07
N ALA A 156 -6.58 -5.52 4.81
CA ALA A 156 -7.52 -5.78 5.91
C ALA A 156 -8.84 -6.39 5.41
N ILE A 157 -9.33 -5.97 4.24
CA ILE A 157 -10.51 -6.55 3.60
C ILE A 157 -10.24 -7.99 3.15
N LEU A 158 -9.10 -8.25 2.49
CA LEU A 158 -8.73 -9.60 2.07
C LEU A 158 -8.63 -10.56 3.26
N GLU A 159 -8.00 -10.12 4.37
CA GLU A 159 -7.96 -10.89 5.61
C GLU A 159 -9.35 -11.12 6.21
N HIS A 160 -10.21 -10.12 6.18
CA HIS A 160 -11.59 -10.26 6.62
C HIS A 160 -12.39 -11.28 5.79
N ILE A 161 -12.19 -11.26 4.46
CA ILE A 161 -12.81 -12.24 3.55
C ILE A 161 -12.24 -13.64 3.81
N ARG A 162 -10.91 -13.76 3.94
CA ARG A 162 -10.22 -15.03 4.20
C ARG A 162 -10.70 -15.69 5.50
N HIS A 163 -10.85 -14.91 6.56
CA HIS A 163 -11.35 -15.42 7.86
C HIS A 163 -12.80 -15.89 7.84
N SER A 164 -13.58 -15.49 6.85
CA SER A 164 -14.96 -15.99 6.71
C SER A 164 -15.06 -17.37 6.05
N GLY A 165 -13.94 -17.95 5.60
CA GLY A 165 -13.76 -19.34 5.14
C GLY A 165 -13.92 -19.57 3.65
N ASN A 166 -13.13 -20.48 3.11
CA ASN A 166 -13.25 -21.20 1.84
C ASN A 166 -13.33 -20.40 0.53
N LYS A 167 -12.83 -19.14 0.47
CA LYS A 167 -12.72 -18.41 -0.79
C LYS A 167 -11.31 -18.50 -1.36
N SER A 168 -11.19 -18.85 -2.63
CA SER A 168 -9.94 -18.76 -3.41
C SER A 168 -9.67 -17.28 -3.72
N ILE A 169 -8.54 -16.75 -3.26
CA ILE A 169 -8.17 -15.33 -3.43
C ILE A 169 -6.90 -15.23 -4.24
N ILE A 170 -6.92 -14.43 -5.30
CA ILE A 170 -5.74 -14.10 -6.11
C ILE A 170 -5.55 -12.59 -6.09
N THR A 171 -4.30 -12.13 -5.92
CA THR A 171 -3.96 -10.71 -6.06
C THR A 171 -2.96 -10.49 -7.19
N ILE A 172 -3.07 -9.33 -7.85
CA ILE A 172 -2.18 -8.89 -8.93
C ILE A 172 -1.66 -7.51 -8.50
N GLU A 173 -0.37 -7.40 -8.22
CA GLU A 173 0.21 -6.24 -7.54
C GLU A 173 1.50 -5.75 -8.22
N ASP A 174 1.80 -4.46 -8.11
CA ASP A 174 3.00 -3.81 -8.66
C ASP A 174 3.64 -2.82 -7.66
N PRO A 175 4.53 -3.32 -6.77
CA PRO A 175 4.80 -4.70 -6.38
C PRO A 175 3.95 -5.19 -5.19
N ILE A 176 4.11 -6.45 -4.79
CA ILE A 176 3.58 -6.97 -3.53
C ILE A 176 4.23 -6.23 -2.35
N GLU A 177 3.42 -5.56 -1.52
CA GLU A 177 3.93 -4.83 -0.35
C GLU A 177 4.16 -5.74 0.85
N ILE A 178 3.23 -6.66 1.11
CA ILE A 178 3.28 -7.59 2.25
C ILE A 178 2.79 -8.96 1.80
N PRO A 179 3.56 -10.04 2.03
CA PRO A 179 3.08 -11.40 1.79
C PRO A 179 1.90 -11.75 2.69
N LEU A 180 0.84 -12.27 2.11
CA LEU A 180 -0.35 -12.77 2.80
C LEU A 180 -0.33 -14.31 2.80
N ASN A 181 -0.66 -14.94 3.93
CA ASN A 181 -0.77 -16.38 3.99
C ASN A 181 -2.06 -16.85 3.31
N ASP A 182 -2.01 -18.00 2.67
CA ASP A 182 -3.17 -18.65 2.04
C ASP A 182 -3.85 -17.82 0.93
N ILE A 183 -3.11 -16.89 0.33
CA ILE A 183 -3.54 -16.05 -0.80
C ILE A 183 -2.49 -16.17 -1.91
N VAL A 184 -2.92 -16.39 -3.13
CA VAL A 184 -2.03 -16.40 -4.31
C VAL A 184 -1.77 -14.94 -4.71
N GLN A 185 -0.55 -14.47 -4.44
CA GLN A 185 -0.13 -13.11 -4.82
C GLN A 185 0.80 -13.19 -6.03
N VAL A 186 0.48 -12.47 -7.10
CA VAL A 186 1.27 -12.40 -8.33
C VAL A 186 1.78 -10.98 -8.51
N GLU A 187 3.10 -10.85 -8.63
CA GLU A 187 3.75 -9.56 -8.88
C GLU A 187 3.90 -9.31 -10.38
N VAL A 188 3.56 -8.11 -10.82
CA VAL A 188 3.76 -7.66 -12.20
C VAL A 188 5.25 -7.64 -12.54
N ASN A 189 5.60 -8.18 -13.70
CA ASN A 189 6.95 -8.18 -14.24
C ASN A 189 6.90 -8.03 -15.76
N GLU A 190 6.87 -6.79 -16.22
CA GLU A 190 6.77 -6.48 -17.65
C GLU A 190 7.89 -7.11 -18.49
N LYS A 191 9.11 -7.23 -17.92
CA LYS A 191 10.25 -7.87 -18.60
C LYS A 191 10.02 -9.35 -18.86
N ALA A 192 9.23 -10.00 -18.02
CA ALA A 192 8.84 -11.41 -18.18
C ALA A 192 7.50 -11.56 -18.93
N GLY A 193 6.88 -10.47 -19.40
CA GLY A 193 5.56 -10.49 -20.03
C GLY A 193 4.41 -10.66 -19.05
N LEU A 194 4.67 -10.50 -17.74
CA LEU A 194 3.65 -10.57 -16.68
C LEU A 194 3.06 -9.17 -16.48
N THR A 195 2.13 -8.78 -17.33
CA THR A 195 1.37 -7.53 -17.25
C THR A 195 0.07 -7.75 -16.45
N PHE A 196 -0.60 -6.69 -16.01
CA PHE A 196 -1.87 -6.79 -15.28
C PHE A 196 -2.91 -7.60 -16.06
N ASP A 197 -3.08 -7.33 -17.35
CA ASP A 197 -4.03 -8.02 -18.23
C ASP A 197 -3.67 -9.49 -18.44
N SER A 198 -2.39 -9.81 -18.69
CA SER A 198 -1.93 -11.19 -18.92
C SER A 198 -2.11 -12.05 -17.66
N ILE A 199 -1.79 -11.50 -16.48
CA ILE A 199 -1.98 -12.17 -15.20
C ILE A 199 -3.48 -12.34 -14.90
N LEU A 200 -4.29 -11.29 -15.13
CA LEU A 200 -5.74 -11.34 -14.88
C LEU A 200 -6.43 -12.39 -15.78
N ARG A 201 -6.06 -12.46 -17.07
CA ARG A 201 -6.53 -13.54 -17.97
C ARG A 201 -6.14 -14.93 -17.46
N ALA A 202 -4.95 -15.08 -16.92
CA ALA A 202 -4.51 -16.35 -16.33
C ALA A 202 -5.28 -16.66 -15.05
N ALA A 203 -5.42 -15.69 -14.15
CA ALA A 203 -6.13 -15.80 -12.88
C ALA A 203 -7.55 -16.34 -13.06
N LEU A 204 -8.29 -15.84 -14.06
CA LEU A 204 -9.65 -16.30 -14.38
C LEU A 204 -9.76 -17.81 -14.73
N ARG A 205 -8.64 -18.49 -15.02
CA ARG A 205 -8.60 -19.95 -15.25
C ARG A 205 -8.20 -20.75 -14.02
N HIS A 206 -7.95 -20.06 -12.89
CA HIS A 206 -7.61 -20.67 -11.61
C HIS A 206 -8.79 -20.76 -10.64
N ASP A 207 -10.02 -20.57 -11.13
CA ASP A 207 -11.26 -20.62 -10.35
C ASP A 207 -11.21 -19.77 -9.06
N PRO A 208 -10.91 -18.46 -9.16
CA PRO A 208 -10.87 -17.59 -8.00
C PRO A 208 -12.26 -17.08 -7.63
N ASP A 209 -12.58 -17.04 -6.36
CA ASP A 209 -13.78 -16.34 -5.88
C ASP A 209 -13.55 -14.82 -5.80
N VAL A 210 -12.32 -14.42 -5.46
CA VAL A 210 -11.94 -13.02 -5.26
C VAL A 210 -10.65 -12.70 -5.99
N ILE A 211 -10.67 -11.62 -6.77
CA ILE A 211 -9.49 -11.11 -7.46
C ILE A 211 -9.21 -9.69 -6.98
N LEU A 212 -8.00 -9.42 -6.47
CA LEU A 212 -7.52 -8.06 -6.26
C LEU A 212 -6.69 -7.63 -7.48
N VAL A 213 -7.10 -6.55 -8.13
CA VAL A 213 -6.33 -5.85 -9.15
C VAL A 213 -5.69 -4.62 -8.49
N GLY A 214 -4.39 -4.65 -8.31
CA GLY A 214 -3.62 -3.63 -7.58
C GLY A 214 -3.94 -2.21 -8.06
N GLU A 215 -4.02 -2.01 -9.39
CA GLU A 215 -4.62 -0.81 -9.96
C GLU A 215 -5.11 -1.02 -11.40
N ILE A 216 -6.12 -0.22 -11.79
CA ILE A 216 -6.63 -0.10 -13.16
C ILE A 216 -6.08 1.19 -13.78
N ARG A 217 -5.12 1.04 -14.72
CA ARG A 217 -4.48 2.18 -15.41
C ARG A 217 -4.94 2.36 -16.84
N ASP A 218 -5.33 1.30 -17.50
CA ASP A 218 -5.58 1.21 -18.95
C ASP A 218 -6.92 0.55 -19.27
N GLU A 219 -7.34 0.69 -20.53
CA GLU A 219 -8.62 0.19 -21.04
C GLU A 219 -8.72 -1.33 -20.98
N GLU A 220 -7.63 -2.05 -21.25
CA GLU A 220 -7.61 -3.51 -21.30
C GLU A 220 -7.82 -4.12 -19.92
N THR A 221 -7.09 -3.62 -18.92
CA THR A 221 -7.28 -4.02 -17.51
C THR A 221 -8.69 -3.67 -17.01
N ALA A 222 -9.21 -2.49 -17.37
CA ALA A 222 -10.56 -2.07 -17.01
C ALA A 222 -11.64 -3.00 -17.59
N ALA A 223 -11.55 -3.30 -18.88
CA ALA A 223 -12.48 -4.21 -19.58
C ALA A 223 -12.46 -5.62 -18.97
N LEU A 224 -11.28 -6.14 -18.66
CA LEU A 224 -11.12 -7.46 -18.04
C LEU A 224 -11.67 -7.51 -16.61
N ALA A 225 -11.43 -6.48 -15.80
CA ALA A 225 -11.95 -6.39 -14.44
C ALA A 225 -13.49 -6.36 -14.41
N VAL A 226 -14.09 -5.56 -15.30
CA VAL A 226 -15.55 -5.51 -15.49
C VAL A 226 -16.09 -6.86 -15.97
N ARG A 227 -15.47 -7.48 -16.98
CA ARG A 227 -15.88 -8.80 -17.48
C ARG A 227 -15.81 -9.86 -16.37
N ALA A 228 -14.73 -9.90 -15.60
CA ALA A 228 -14.59 -10.82 -14.47
C ALA A 228 -15.71 -10.64 -13.46
N SER A 229 -16.04 -9.39 -13.12
CA SER A 229 -17.10 -9.08 -12.16
C SER A 229 -18.51 -9.45 -12.65
N LEU A 230 -18.77 -9.35 -13.96
CA LEU A 230 -20.02 -9.78 -14.60
C LEU A 230 -20.13 -11.31 -14.73
N THR A 231 -18.98 -12.02 -14.78
CA THR A 231 -18.95 -13.48 -14.95
C THR A 231 -18.84 -14.26 -13.64
N GLY A 232 -19.13 -13.64 -12.51
CA GLY A 232 -19.29 -14.35 -11.24
C GLY A 232 -18.16 -14.16 -10.22
N HIS A 233 -17.14 -13.34 -10.51
CA HIS A 233 -16.03 -13.09 -9.59
C HIS A 233 -16.21 -11.81 -8.80
N LEU A 234 -15.80 -11.79 -7.54
CA LEU A 234 -15.67 -10.56 -6.77
C LEU A 234 -14.32 -9.89 -7.12
N VAL A 235 -14.38 -8.76 -7.77
CA VAL A 235 -13.19 -7.99 -8.16
C VAL A 235 -13.04 -6.78 -7.25
N LEU A 236 -11.92 -6.69 -6.54
CA LEU A 236 -11.48 -5.53 -5.79
C LEU A 236 -10.41 -4.82 -6.62
N ALA A 237 -10.55 -3.54 -6.91
CA ALA A 237 -9.58 -2.84 -7.74
C ALA A 237 -9.28 -1.44 -7.22
N THR A 238 -8.03 -0.97 -7.37
CA THR A 238 -7.74 0.43 -7.07
C THR A 238 -7.78 1.30 -8.32
N VAL A 239 -8.14 2.56 -8.10
CA VAL A 239 -8.15 3.60 -9.14
C VAL A 239 -7.58 4.89 -8.53
N HIS A 240 -6.81 5.64 -9.29
CA HIS A 240 -6.37 6.97 -8.87
C HIS A 240 -7.46 8.01 -9.18
N ALA A 241 -8.22 8.37 -8.15
CA ALA A 241 -9.23 9.42 -8.20
C ALA A 241 -9.42 10.02 -6.79
N ASN A 242 -9.94 11.23 -6.70
CA ASN A 242 -10.02 11.99 -5.44
C ASN A 242 -11.42 11.99 -4.82
N ASP A 243 -12.42 11.56 -5.55
CA ASP A 243 -13.81 11.44 -5.08
C ASP A 243 -14.56 10.34 -5.85
N VAL A 244 -15.76 10.05 -5.39
CA VAL A 244 -16.61 8.99 -5.93
C VAL A 244 -16.98 9.24 -7.40
N GLN A 245 -17.32 10.48 -7.75
CA GLN A 245 -17.74 10.84 -9.09
C GLN A 245 -16.59 10.71 -10.09
N THR A 246 -15.42 11.24 -9.76
CA THR A 246 -14.22 11.10 -10.59
C THR A 246 -13.77 9.66 -10.71
N THR A 247 -13.98 8.81 -9.68
CA THR A 247 -13.72 7.38 -9.75
C THR A 247 -14.61 6.70 -10.80
N PHE A 248 -15.91 6.99 -10.79
CA PHE A 248 -16.85 6.46 -11.76
C PHE A 248 -16.51 6.92 -13.18
N LEU A 249 -16.31 8.23 -13.37
CA LEU A 249 -15.94 8.82 -14.66
C LEU A 249 -14.61 8.28 -15.20
N ARG A 250 -13.66 7.95 -14.32
CA ARG A 250 -12.37 7.36 -14.73
C ARG A 250 -12.56 6.03 -15.46
N LEU A 251 -13.47 5.17 -14.99
CA LEU A 251 -13.78 3.90 -15.66
C LEU A 251 -14.45 4.13 -17.03
N LEU A 252 -15.37 5.11 -17.12
CA LEU A 252 -15.99 5.48 -18.40
C LEU A 252 -14.93 5.98 -19.40
N ASN A 253 -13.99 6.83 -18.94
CA ASN A 253 -12.89 7.34 -19.76
C ASN A 253 -11.90 6.22 -20.19
N LEU A 254 -11.84 5.11 -19.45
CA LEU A 254 -11.13 3.90 -19.84
C LEU A 254 -11.98 2.95 -20.72
N GLY A 255 -13.00 3.48 -21.40
CA GLY A 255 -13.80 2.75 -22.38
C GLY A 255 -14.82 1.76 -21.80
N VAL A 256 -14.99 1.70 -20.47
CA VAL A 256 -16.04 0.88 -19.85
C VAL A 256 -17.41 1.46 -20.17
N LYS A 257 -18.34 0.63 -20.63
CA LYS A 257 -19.72 1.05 -20.88
C LYS A 257 -20.41 1.35 -19.55
N GLU A 258 -21.17 2.44 -19.52
CA GLU A 258 -21.91 2.84 -18.33
C GLU A 258 -22.90 1.76 -17.85
N SER A 259 -23.61 1.10 -18.78
CA SER A 259 -24.49 -0.02 -18.46
C SER A 259 -23.77 -1.13 -17.68
N ASP A 260 -22.62 -1.56 -18.20
CA ASP A 260 -21.86 -2.67 -17.62
C ASP A 260 -21.33 -2.28 -16.22
N LEU A 261 -20.90 -1.02 -16.08
CA LEU A 261 -20.43 -0.49 -14.79
C LEU A 261 -21.57 -0.41 -13.76
N ILE A 262 -22.77 0.03 -14.15
CA ILE A 262 -23.96 0.04 -13.28
C ILE A 262 -24.33 -1.38 -12.82
N ASP A 263 -24.25 -2.35 -13.73
CA ASP A 263 -24.65 -3.73 -13.44
C ASP A 263 -23.65 -4.45 -12.51
N CYS A 264 -22.36 -4.22 -12.70
CA CYS A 264 -21.33 -4.93 -11.95
C CYS A 264 -20.84 -4.19 -10.70
N CYS A 265 -20.88 -2.86 -10.66
CA CYS A 265 -20.33 -2.10 -9.54
C CYS A 265 -21.18 -2.26 -8.27
N LYS A 266 -20.58 -2.76 -7.21
CA LYS A 266 -21.24 -2.96 -5.90
C LYS A 266 -20.87 -1.89 -4.90
N MET A 267 -19.66 -1.33 -5.04
CA MET A 267 -19.12 -0.35 -4.09
C MET A 267 -18.10 0.55 -4.77
N ILE A 268 -18.13 1.83 -4.44
CA ILE A 268 -17.01 2.75 -4.63
C ILE A 268 -16.63 3.32 -3.27
N MET A 269 -15.38 3.15 -2.90
CA MET A 269 -14.80 3.70 -1.68
C MET A 269 -13.68 4.66 -2.05
N VAL A 270 -13.73 5.86 -1.52
CA VAL A 270 -12.64 6.83 -1.64
C VAL A 270 -12.05 7.08 -0.26
N GLN A 271 -10.73 7.17 -0.18
CA GLN A 271 -10.02 7.24 1.09
C GLN A 271 -8.97 8.34 1.08
N GLN A 272 -8.91 9.06 2.20
CA GLN A 272 -7.88 10.05 2.48
C GLN A 272 -7.40 9.91 3.93
N LEU A 273 -6.09 9.98 4.18
CA LEU A 273 -5.56 9.95 5.54
C LEU A 273 -5.62 11.33 6.18
N VAL A 274 -5.98 11.35 7.47
CA VAL A 274 -5.96 12.53 8.32
C VAL A 274 -4.99 12.34 9.47
N LYS A 275 -4.21 13.36 9.78
CA LYS A 275 -3.27 13.37 10.91
C LYS A 275 -4.05 13.66 12.20
N LEU A 276 -3.87 12.79 13.20
CA LEU A 276 -4.57 12.90 14.47
C LEU A 276 -3.72 13.61 15.53
N ARG A 277 -4.36 14.35 16.41
CA ARG A 277 -3.80 14.72 17.71
C ARG A 277 -3.71 13.51 18.62
N CYS A 278 -2.62 13.38 19.35
CA CYS A 278 -2.55 12.34 20.37
C CYS A 278 -3.48 12.69 21.54
N PRO A 279 -4.40 11.79 21.92
CA PRO A 279 -5.34 12.09 23.02
C PRO A 279 -4.68 12.13 24.40
N ILE A 280 -3.41 11.72 24.52
CA ILE A 280 -2.67 11.67 25.79
C ILE A 280 -1.75 12.89 25.95
N CYS A 281 -0.92 13.18 24.96
CA CYS A 281 0.07 14.27 25.03
C CYS A 281 -0.27 15.47 24.15
N PHE A 282 -1.40 15.43 23.44
CA PHE A 282 -1.85 16.46 22.50
C PHE A 282 -0.82 16.80 21.38
N HIS A 283 0.20 15.96 21.22
CA HIS A 283 1.19 16.13 20.17
C HIS A 283 0.53 15.99 18.80
N GLU A 284 0.86 16.89 17.90
CA GLU A 284 0.44 16.82 16.50
C GLU A 284 1.40 15.94 15.72
N ALA A 285 0.87 15.12 14.81
CA ALA A 285 1.71 14.31 13.97
C ALA A 285 2.45 15.20 12.96
N GLU A 286 3.74 15.39 13.17
CA GLU A 286 4.62 15.75 12.07
C GLU A 286 4.84 14.54 11.17
N GLU A 287 5.29 14.75 9.92
CA GLU A 287 5.40 13.66 8.94
C GLU A 287 6.17 12.46 9.51
N ASP A 288 5.52 11.30 9.52
CA ASP A 288 6.01 9.99 9.96
C ASP A 288 6.33 9.78 11.45
N GLU A 289 6.09 10.73 12.35
CA GLU A 289 6.35 10.52 13.77
C GLU A 289 5.13 9.96 14.53
N ARG A 290 5.37 8.88 15.26
CA ARG A 290 4.47 8.46 16.34
C ARG A 290 4.84 9.26 17.57
N CYS A 291 3.84 9.79 18.26
CA CYS A 291 4.11 10.40 19.56
C CYS A 291 4.74 9.39 20.54
N SER A 292 5.38 9.87 21.59
CA SER A 292 5.96 9.03 22.65
C SER A 292 4.98 8.01 23.25
N CYS A 293 3.68 8.29 23.16
CA CYS A 293 2.59 7.41 23.61
C CYS A 293 2.30 6.24 22.67
N GLN A 294 2.99 6.14 21.52
CA GLN A 294 2.88 5.05 20.53
C GLN A 294 1.46 4.86 19.93
N LYS A 295 0.59 5.84 20.02
CA LYS A 295 -0.73 5.81 19.37
C LYS A 295 -0.60 6.02 17.86
N PRO A 296 -1.45 5.42 17.03
CA PRO A 296 -1.49 5.74 15.61
C PRO A 296 -1.91 7.20 15.45
N LEU A 297 -1.11 7.99 14.74
CA LEU A 297 -1.36 9.41 14.51
C LEU A 297 -2.05 9.68 13.17
N ARG A 298 -2.43 8.63 12.42
CA ARG A 298 -3.18 8.75 11.17
C ARG A 298 -4.35 7.77 11.17
N LYS A 299 -5.47 8.22 10.64
CA LYS A 299 -6.67 7.43 10.38
C LYS A 299 -7.23 7.80 9.02
N ALA A 300 -8.04 6.92 8.45
CA ALA A 300 -8.72 7.22 7.20
C ALA A 300 -10.02 8.00 7.44
N LEU A 301 -10.22 9.04 6.65
CA LEU A 301 -11.54 9.54 6.30
C LEU A 301 -11.99 8.77 5.05
N VAL A 302 -13.24 8.37 5.00
CA VAL A 302 -13.72 7.45 3.96
C VAL A 302 -15.08 7.91 3.46
N GLU A 303 -15.23 7.97 2.14
CA GLU A 303 -16.52 8.06 1.48
C GLU A 303 -16.82 6.71 0.83
N VAL A 304 -17.96 6.12 1.14
CA VAL A 304 -18.40 4.86 0.56
C VAL A 304 -19.79 5.04 -0.01
N ILE A 305 -19.99 4.58 -1.23
CA ILE A 305 -21.32 4.44 -1.83
C ILE A 305 -21.56 3.00 -2.26
N VAL A 306 -22.79 2.54 -2.10
CA VAL A 306 -23.23 1.18 -2.41
C VAL A 306 -24.66 1.17 -2.95
N GLY A 307 -25.03 0.13 -3.67
CA GLY A 307 -26.41 -0.12 -4.08
C GLY A 307 -27.05 1.00 -4.91
N GLU A 308 -28.20 1.52 -4.45
CA GLU A 308 -28.96 2.53 -5.19
C GLU A 308 -28.19 3.85 -5.38
N GLU A 309 -27.29 4.21 -4.47
CA GLU A 309 -26.48 5.42 -4.62
C GLU A 309 -25.61 5.39 -5.87
N LEU A 310 -25.13 4.19 -6.26
CA LEU A 310 -24.37 4.01 -7.52
C LEU A 310 -25.23 4.28 -8.74
N LYS A 311 -26.51 3.88 -8.73
CA LYS A 311 -27.45 4.16 -9.82
C LYS A 311 -27.79 5.65 -9.91
N LEU A 312 -27.89 6.33 -8.76
CA LEU A 312 -28.09 7.78 -8.73
C LEU A 312 -26.86 8.53 -9.24
N LEU A 313 -25.66 8.02 -8.93
CA LEU A 313 -24.41 8.57 -9.44
C LEU A 313 -24.36 8.52 -10.97
N ALA A 314 -24.69 7.38 -11.57
CA ALA A 314 -24.75 7.22 -13.02
C ALA A 314 -25.76 8.17 -13.68
N LYS A 315 -26.92 8.39 -13.05
CA LYS A 315 -27.94 9.34 -13.54
C LYS A 315 -27.58 10.81 -13.33
N GLY A 316 -26.41 11.12 -12.77
CA GLY A 316 -26.01 12.50 -12.41
C GLY A 316 -26.84 13.09 -11.25
N GLN A 317 -27.58 12.28 -10.52
CA GLN A 317 -28.47 12.66 -9.41
C GLN A 317 -27.88 12.36 -8.03
N PHE A 318 -26.58 12.01 -7.97
CA PHE A 318 -25.93 11.68 -6.73
C PHE A 318 -25.78 12.92 -5.83
N MET A 319 -26.37 12.86 -4.65
CA MET A 319 -26.17 13.86 -3.60
C MET A 319 -25.21 13.33 -2.55
N ARG A 320 -24.08 13.98 -2.43
CA ARG A 320 -23.02 13.63 -1.45
C ARG A 320 -23.53 13.83 -0.03
N ARG A 321 -23.64 12.76 0.76
CA ARG A 321 -24.14 12.81 2.16
C ARG A 321 -23.12 13.39 3.13
N SER A 322 -21.85 13.12 2.91
CA SER A 322 -20.77 13.58 3.79
C SER A 322 -19.49 13.67 2.97
N SER A 323 -18.99 14.88 2.77
CA SER A 323 -17.72 15.09 2.09
C SER A 323 -16.54 14.89 3.04
N PHE A 324 -15.33 14.72 2.51
CA PHE A 324 -14.11 14.76 3.34
C PHE A 324 -14.02 16.08 4.15
N LYS A 325 -14.48 17.20 3.58
CA LYS A 325 -14.56 18.49 4.29
C LYS A 325 -15.45 18.42 5.53
N ASP A 326 -16.61 17.77 5.40
CA ASP A 326 -17.56 17.63 6.53
C ASP A 326 -17.03 16.66 7.59
N GLN A 327 -16.41 15.57 7.16
CA GLN A 327 -15.75 14.63 8.07
C GLN A 327 -14.58 15.29 8.79
N ALA A 328 -13.75 16.08 8.11
CA ALA A 328 -12.66 16.82 8.71
C ALA A 328 -13.15 17.89 9.72
N ARG A 329 -14.23 18.64 9.38
CA ARG A 329 -14.88 19.56 10.33
C ARG A 329 -15.37 18.83 11.57
N LYS A 330 -16.04 17.68 11.39
CA LYS A 330 -16.48 16.83 12.51
C LYS A 330 -15.32 16.35 13.36
N ALA A 331 -14.23 15.91 12.72
CA ALA A 331 -13.03 15.46 13.41
C ALA A 331 -12.37 16.61 14.24
N TRP A 332 -12.37 17.81 13.68
CA TRP A 332 -11.85 19.00 14.38
C TRP A 332 -12.71 19.38 15.58
N VAL A 333 -14.03 19.46 15.41
CA VAL A 333 -14.96 19.75 16.51
C VAL A 333 -14.84 18.74 17.63
N LEU A 334 -14.58 17.48 17.32
CA LEU A 334 -14.37 16.41 18.32
C LEU A 334 -12.95 16.40 18.90
N GLY A 335 -12.09 17.33 18.49
CA GLY A 335 -10.72 17.44 18.99
C GLY A 335 -9.75 16.37 18.47
N TYR A 336 -10.11 15.61 17.44
CA TYR A 336 -9.27 14.55 16.89
C TYR A 336 -8.14 15.08 16.01
N ILE A 337 -8.32 16.23 15.37
CA ILE A 337 -7.34 16.86 14.48
C ILE A 337 -7.10 18.31 14.84
N SER A 338 -5.98 18.87 14.38
CA SER A 338 -5.67 20.30 14.56
C SER A 338 -6.42 21.18 13.56
N GLU A 339 -6.41 22.50 13.81
CA GLU A 339 -6.93 23.47 12.87
C GLU A 339 -6.09 23.49 11.57
N LEU A 340 -4.78 23.31 11.68
CA LEU A 340 -3.88 23.23 10.53
C LEU A 340 -4.26 22.07 9.62
N GLU A 341 -4.51 20.89 10.19
CA GLU A 341 -4.95 19.71 9.47
C GLU A 341 -6.35 19.93 8.86
N LEU A 342 -7.28 20.56 9.56
CA LEU A 342 -8.59 20.92 9.01
C LEU A 342 -8.44 21.80 7.77
N ARG A 343 -7.60 22.84 7.82
CA ARG A 343 -7.39 23.77 6.70
C ARG A 343 -6.93 23.07 5.43
N SER A 344 -6.12 22.02 5.52
CA SER A 344 -5.67 21.22 4.37
C SER A 344 -6.81 20.51 3.63
N PHE A 345 -7.96 20.31 4.27
CA PHE A 345 -9.17 19.76 3.66
C PHE A 345 -10.13 20.83 3.12
N LEU A 346 -9.97 22.10 3.52
CA LEU A 346 -10.87 23.17 3.10
C LEU A 346 -10.39 23.86 1.82
N THR A 347 -9.08 23.80 1.55
CA THR A 347 -8.49 24.23 0.27
C THR A 347 -8.82 23.24 -0.83
#